data_7ecc51caf54f59add628b637e4ae3a1c
#
_entry.id   7ecc51caf54f59add628b637e4ae3a1c
#
_cell.length_a   1.000
_cell.length_b   1.000
_cell.length_c   1.000
_cell.angle_alpha   90.00
_cell.angle_beta   90.00
_cell.angle_gamma   90.00
#
_symmetry.space_group_name_H-M   'P 1'
#
loop_
_entity.id
_entity.type
_entity.pdbx_description
1 polymer ?
#
loop_
_entity_poly.entity_id
_entity_poly.type
_entity_poly.pdbx_seq_one_letter_code
_entity_poly.pdbx_strand_id
1 'polypeptide(L)'
;MLARGLGRSYGDAAQNAGGMLLDMPSMPPSIVLDTAHARVTAGAGISLDLLMRTLVPLGFFVPVTPGTRQVTVGGAIAADIHGKNHHADGTWGQHVRRFGLTLADGSHRDVTLRDDPETFWATTGGMGLTGVITDATVDVAPVETSRMLVHTERAANLDDLMALMEQTDATYRYSVAWVDLVATGRTLGRSVLTAGDHAPLASLTGKAAADPLAFSPGELLTAPPVFPSGLLNKHTVRAFNEVWFRKAPKRRLDQVQSIGAFFHPLDGVGMWSRLYGPRGFLQYQFVIPFGAEETLRKIVERLAGSGAASFLAVLKRFGASNPGPLSFPMPGWTLTLDIPAGLSGLNELLDITDRDVVDAGGRLYLAKDSRLDPSLLAGMYPRLEEWRETQARLDPTGRFQSDLNRRLGLTKKVLL
;
A
#
# COMPACT_ATOMS: atom_id res chain seq x y z
N MET A 1 -10.36 -2.27 -22.45
CA MET A 1 -11.19 -1.94 -21.26
C MET A 1 -10.36 -2.11 -19.99
N LEU A 2 -10.78 -1.53 -18.88
CA LEU A 2 -10.12 -1.69 -17.57
C LEU A 2 -11.18 -1.74 -16.47
N ALA A 3 -11.13 -2.77 -15.61
CA ALA A 3 -11.91 -2.78 -14.36
C ALA A 3 -11.29 -1.79 -13.37
N ARG A 4 -12.09 -0.86 -12.87
CA ARG A 4 -11.65 0.20 -11.96
C ARG A 4 -12.41 0.11 -10.64
N GLY A 5 -11.67 0.01 -9.54
CA GLY A 5 -12.19 0.19 -8.19
C GLY A 5 -12.34 1.68 -7.83
N LEU A 6 -11.94 2.06 -6.64
CA LEU A 6 -12.04 3.47 -6.18
C LEU A 6 -10.93 4.40 -6.73
N GLY A 7 -10.11 3.93 -7.66
CA GLY A 7 -9.07 4.74 -8.32
C GLY A 7 -8.02 5.27 -7.34
N ARG A 8 -7.57 4.44 -6.40
CA ARG A 8 -6.63 4.83 -5.35
C ARG A 8 -5.17 4.52 -5.67
N SER A 9 -4.88 4.00 -6.87
CA SER A 9 -3.52 4.01 -7.41
C SER A 9 -3.07 5.45 -7.65
N TYR A 10 -1.83 5.77 -7.33
CA TYR A 10 -1.32 7.15 -7.37
C TYR A 10 -0.81 7.58 -8.75
N GLY A 11 -0.59 6.60 -9.64
CA GLY A 11 -0.23 6.84 -11.03
C GLY A 11 -1.38 6.53 -11.99
N ASP A 12 -1.04 6.01 -13.13
CA ASP A 12 -1.90 5.77 -14.28
C ASP A 12 -2.47 4.34 -14.36
N ALA A 13 -2.25 3.50 -13.33
CA ALA A 13 -2.72 2.11 -13.29
C ALA A 13 -4.26 1.97 -13.34
N ALA A 14 -5.00 2.95 -12.81
CA ALA A 14 -6.46 2.97 -12.81
C ALA A 14 -7.04 3.93 -13.86
N GLN A 15 -6.26 4.27 -14.89
CA GLN A 15 -6.63 5.15 -16.00
C GLN A 15 -6.58 4.38 -17.31
N ASN A 16 -7.45 4.75 -18.25
CA ASN A 16 -7.51 4.14 -19.58
C ASN A 16 -7.99 5.17 -20.61
N ALA A 17 -7.12 6.10 -20.96
CA ALA A 17 -7.43 7.20 -21.89
C ALA A 17 -7.89 6.66 -23.23
N GLY A 18 -9.03 7.18 -23.72
CA GLY A 18 -9.67 6.73 -24.97
C GLY A 18 -10.29 5.33 -24.91
N GLY A 19 -10.25 4.66 -23.77
CA GLY A 19 -10.79 3.32 -23.59
C GLY A 19 -11.99 3.28 -22.64
N MET A 20 -12.53 2.08 -22.45
CA MET A 20 -13.66 1.83 -21.53
C MET A 20 -13.17 1.56 -20.12
N LEU A 21 -13.86 2.12 -19.13
CA LEU A 21 -13.73 1.80 -17.71
C LEU A 21 -14.98 1.04 -17.25
N LEU A 22 -14.78 -0.06 -16.54
CA LEU A 22 -15.83 -0.77 -15.83
C LEU A 22 -15.82 -0.28 -14.37
N ASP A 23 -16.88 0.42 -13.97
CA ASP A 23 -17.01 0.97 -12.62
C ASP A 23 -17.43 -0.12 -11.63
N MET A 24 -16.46 -0.81 -11.04
CA MET A 24 -16.71 -1.94 -10.15
C MET A 24 -17.46 -1.55 -8.86
N PRO A 25 -17.26 -0.39 -8.23
CA PRO A 25 -18.06 0.07 -7.09
C PRO A 25 -19.55 0.23 -7.36
N SER A 26 -19.98 0.41 -8.61
CA SER A 26 -21.39 0.51 -8.98
C SER A 26 -22.12 -0.84 -9.03
N MET A 27 -21.36 -1.95 -8.95
CA MET A 27 -21.96 -3.29 -8.91
C MET A 27 -22.71 -3.51 -7.58
N PRO A 28 -23.80 -4.30 -7.59
CA PRO A 28 -24.52 -4.61 -6.36
C PRO A 28 -23.59 -5.19 -5.28
N PRO A 29 -23.62 -4.66 -4.05
CA PRO A 29 -22.76 -5.14 -2.99
C PRO A 29 -23.19 -6.54 -2.53
N SER A 30 -22.20 -7.42 -2.35
CA SER A 30 -22.40 -8.73 -1.75
C SER A 30 -21.28 -9.01 -0.76
N ILE A 31 -21.65 -9.36 0.48
CA ILE A 31 -20.72 -9.77 1.54
C ILE A 31 -21.36 -10.95 2.26
N VAL A 32 -20.65 -12.09 2.27
CA VAL A 32 -21.06 -13.30 2.97
C VAL A 32 -19.93 -13.74 3.89
N LEU A 33 -20.17 -13.72 5.20
CA LEU A 33 -19.21 -14.14 6.21
C LEU A 33 -19.46 -15.62 6.61
N ASP A 34 -18.44 -16.45 6.46
CA ASP A 34 -18.36 -17.78 7.01
C ASP A 34 -17.55 -17.73 8.32
N THR A 35 -18.26 -17.64 9.43
CA THR A 35 -17.65 -17.56 10.76
C THR A 35 -16.96 -18.84 11.17
N ALA A 36 -17.43 -20.01 10.68
CA ALA A 36 -16.86 -21.32 11.04
C ALA A 36 -15.44 -21.50 10.48
N HIS A 37 -15.18 -20.92 9.30
CA HIS A 37 -13.87 -21.03 8.65
C HIS A 37 -13.08 -19.69 8.68
N ALA A 38 -13.61 -18.67 9.36
CA ALA A 38 -13.06 -17.31 9.37
C ALA A 38 -12.75 -16.80 7.95
N ARG A 39 -13.76 -16.81 7.07
CA ARG A 39 -13.65 -16.36 5.68
C ARG A 39 -14.78 -15.42 5.31
N VAL A 40 -14.48 -14.51 4.41
CA VAL A 40 -15.48 -13.64 3.79
C VAL A 40 -15.44 -13.78 2.28
N THR A 41 -16.61 -13.94 1.66
CA THR A 41 -16.79 -13.80 0.21
C THR A 41 -17.41 -12.44 -0.05
N ALA A 42 -16.74 -11.61 -0.84
CA ALA A 42 -17.17 -10.25 -1.13
C ALA A 42 -17.03 -9.91 -2.61
N GLY A 43 -17.99 -9.13 -3.14
CA GLY A 43 -17.90 -8.57 -4.48
C GLY A 43 -16.65 -7.72 -4.66
N ALA A 44 -16.02 -7.80 -5.82
CA ALA A 44 -14.74 -7.12 -6.10
C ALA A 44 -14.82 -5.59 -5.99
N GLY A 45 -16.00 -4.99 -6.18
CA GLY A 45 -16.25 -3.55 -6.03
C GLY A 45 -16.41 -3.07 -4.58
N ILE A 46 -16.53 -3.99 -3.61
CA ILE A 46 -16.67 -3.66 -2.18
C ILE A 46 -15.38 -3.00 -1.68
N SER A 47 -15.51 -1.84 -1.00
CA SER A 47 -14.37 -1.19 -0.35
C SER A 47 -13.96 -1.94 0.93
N LEU A 48 -12.67 -1.85 1.29
CA LEU A 48 -12.23 -2.35 2.59
C LEU A 48 -12.86 -1.57 3.75
N ASP A 49 -13.27 -0.30 3.54
CA ASP A 49 -14.04 0.45 4.52
C ASP A 49 -15.38 -0.23 4.84
N LEU A 50 -16.16 -0.55 3.79
CA LEU A 50 -17.45 -1.24 3.98
C LEU A 50 -17.23 -2.64 4.55
N LEU A 51 -16.21 -3.35 4.07
CA LEU A 51 -15.87 -4.69 4.55
C LEU A 51 -15.52 -4.66 6.04
N MET A 52 -14.66 -3.74 6.50
CA MET A 52 -14.31 -3.60 7.92
C MET A 52 -15.50 -3.18 8.78
N ARG A 53 -16.37 -2.27 8.29
CA ARG A 53 -17.60 -1.88 8.99
C ARG A 53 -18.55 -3.06 9.19
N THR A 54 -18.52 -4.03 8.27
CA THR A 54 -19.32 -5.25 8.39
C THR A 54 -18.65 -6.27 9.32
N LEU A 55 -17.33 -6.46 9.21
CA LEU A 55 -16.61 -7.52 9.89
C LEU A 55 -16.27 -7.20 11.35
N VAL A 56 -15.80 -5.99 11.65
CA VAL A 56 -15.29 -5.65 12.99
C VAL A 56 -16.36 -5.79 14.07
N PRO A 57 -17.62 -5.35 13.88
CA PRO A 57 -18.67 -5.59 14.86
C PRO A 57 -19.00 -7.07 15.10
N LEU A 58 -18.60 -7.94 14.17
CA LEU A 58 -18.77 -9.40 14.26
C LEU A 58 -17.53 -10.13 14.80
N GLY A 59 -16.50 -9.39 15.24
CA GLY A 59 -15.27 -9.93 15.80
C GLY A 59 -14.24 -10.40 14.77
N PHE A 60 -14.26 -9.84 13.55
CA PHE A 60 -13.28 -10.17 12.50
C PHE A 60 -12.62 -8.92 11.91
N PHE A 61 -11.39 -9.07 11.45
CA PHE A 61 -10.65 -8.02 10.76
C PHE A 61 -10.05 -8.54 9.45
N VAL A 62 -9.82 -7.65 8.49
CA VAL A 62 -9.15 -7.99 7.23
C VAL A 62 -7.70 -8.41 7.49
N PRO A 63 -7.15 -9.38 6.74
CA PRO A 63 -5.82 -9.93 7.02
C PRO A 63 -4.70 -8.91 6.78
N VAL A 64 -4.88 -8.06 5.75
CA VAL A 64 -3.94 -7.04 5.34
C VAL A 64 -4.71 -5.75 5.03
N THR A 65 -4.21 -4.60 5.43
CA THR A 65 -4.78 -3.31 5.04
C THR A 65 -3.68 -2.30 4.69
N PRO A 66 -3.80 -1.56 3.58
CA PRO A 66 -2.87 -0.49 3.23
C PRO A 66 -3.11 0.75 4.11
N GLY A 67 -2.42 1.85 3.84
CA GLY A 67 -2.56 3.11 4.58
C GLY A 67 -3.92 3.81 4.43
N THR A 68 -4.80 3.32 3.58
CA THR A 68 -6.19 3.76 3.42
C THR A 68 -7.13 2.55 3.30
N ARG A 69 -8.32 2.64 3.88
CA ARG A 69 -9.37 1.64 3.71
C ARG A 69 -10.24 1.88 2.46
N GLN A 70 -9.97 2.96 1.72
CA GLN A 70 -10.70 3.35 0.51
C GLN A 70 -10.14 2.66 -0.75
N VAL A 71 -9.93 1.36 -0.68
CA VAL A 71 -9.57 0.48 -1.81
C VAL A 71 -10.58 -0.64 -1.92
N THR A 72 -10.81 -1.18 -3.12
CA THR A 72 -11.76 -2.28 -3.32
C THR A 72 -11.09 -3.64 -3.17
N VAL A 73 -11.88 -4.69 -2.91
CA VAL A 73 -11.40 -6.08 -2.82
C VAL A 73 -10.68 -6.50 -4.10
N GLY A 74 -11.30 -6.26 -5.28
CA GLY A 74 -10.65 -6.55 -6.57
C GLY A 74 -9.38 -5.73 -6.81
N GLY A 75 -9.38 -4.45 -6.42
CA GLY A 75 -8.19 -3.59 -6.47
C GLY A 75 -7.09 -4.05 -5.52
N ALA A 76 -7.46 -4.58 -4.35
CA ALA A 76 -6.51 -5.15 -3.39
C ALA A 76 -5.80 -6.39 -3.95
N ILE A 77 -6.51 -7.25 -4.69
CA ILE A 77 -5.93 -8.40 -5.40
C ILE A 77 -5.08 -7.92 -6.57
N ALA A 78 -5.63 -7.06 -7.44
CA ALA A 78 -4.96 -6.62 -8.66
C ALA A 78 -3.64 -5.86 -8.40
N ALA A 79 -3.55 -5.15 -7.28
CA ALA A 79 -2.32 -4.45 -6.86
C ALA A 79 -1.49 -5.25 -5.85
N ASP A 80 -1.94 -6.43 -5.45
CA ASP A 80 -1.37 -7.25 -4.38
C ASP A 80 -0.93 -6.40 -3.17
N ILE A 81 -1.91 -5.73 -2.57
CA ILE A 81 -1.64 -4.75 -1.53
C ILE A 81 -0.91 -5.38 -0.33
N HIS A 82 -0.12 -4.55 0.33
CA HIS A 82 0.60 -4.89 1.54
C HIS A 82 0.26 -3.92 2.68
N GLY A 83 0.44 -4.38 3.90
CA GLY A 83 0.17 -3.63 5.12
C GLY A 83 1.39 -3.38 5.99
N LYS A 84 1.13 -3.02 7.26
CA LYS A 84 2.12 -2.90 8.33
C LYS A 84 2.61 -4.26 8.83
N ASN A 85 1.95 -5.34 8.45
CA ASN A 85 2.19 -6.71 8.87
C ASN A 85 2.84 -7.58 7.79
N HIS A 86 3.43 -6.97 6.75
CA HIS A 86 4.00 -7.77 5.66
C HIS A 86 5.11 -8.72 6.12
N HIS A 87 5.91 -8.33 7.10
CA HIS A 87 6.97 -9.17 7.67
C HIS A 87 6.44 -10.45 8.34
N ALA A 88 5.19 -10.42 8.83
CA ALA A 88 4.54 -11.55 9.50
C ALA A 88 3.52 -12.27 8.60
N ASP A 89 2.69 -11.53 7.86
CA ASP A 89 1.51 -12.08 7.18
C ASP A 89 1.59 -11.99 5.64
N GLY A 90 2.60 -11.31 5.09
CA GLY A 90 2.74 -11.15 3.65
C GLY A 90 1.75 -10.17 3.03
N THR A 91 1.32 -10.48 1.80
CA THR A 91 0.42 -9.65 0.99
C THR A 91 -1.03 -10.10 1.07
N TRP A 92 -1.93 -9.28 0.53
CA TRP A 92 -3.35 -9.62 0.41
C TRP A 92 -3.58 -10.92 -0.35
N GLY A 93 -2.85 -11.15 -1.45
CA GLY A 93 -3.00 -12.34 -2.30
C GLY A 93 -2.77 -13.65 -1.57
N GLN A 94 -1.91 -13.70 -0.54
CA GLN A 94 -1.65 -14.90 0.26
C GLN A 94 -2.85 -15.32 1.13
N HIS A 95 -3.81 -14.42 1.35
CA HIS A 95 -5.03 -14.67 2.12
C HIS A 95 -6.25 -14.91 1.23
N VAL A 96 -6.12 -14.78 -0.09
CA VAL A 96 -7.18 -15.07 -1.04
C VAL A 96 -7.25 -16.58 -1.28
N ARG A 97 -8.44 -17.14 -1.16
CA ARG A 97 -8.70 -18.56 -1.39
C ARG A 97 -9.21 -18.85 -2.79
N ARG A 98 -10.00 -17.91 -3.30
CA ARG A 98 -10.65 -17.99 -4.60
C ARG A 98 -11.00 -16.59 -5.07
N PHE A 99 -11.05 -16.38 -6.36
CA PHE A 99 -11.75 -15.24 -6.97
C PHE A 99 -12.42 -15.66 -8.29
N GLY A 100 -13.56 -15.04 -8.57
CA GLY A 100 -14.20 -15.11 -9.89
C GLY A 100 -13.48 -14.19 -10.86
N LEU A 101 -13.16 -14.70 -12.07
CA LEU A 101 -12.45 -13.96 -13.12
C LEU A 101 -13.21 -14.05 -14.43
N THR A 102 -13.62 -12.90 -14.98
CA THR A 102 -14.18 -12.81 -16.33
C THR A 102 -13.10 -12.42 -17.32
N LEU A 103 -12.87 -13.27 -18.33
CA LEU A 103 -11.84 -13.12 -19.33
C LEU A 103 -12.26 -12.21 -20.50
N ALA A 104 -11.34 -11.96 -21.42
CA ALA A 104 -11.53 -11.10 -22.57
C ALA A 104 -12.61 -11.60 -23.54
N ASP A 105 -12.82 -12.91 -23.64
CA ASP A 105 -13.86 -13.54 -24.46
C ASP A 105 -15.26 -13.56 -23.80
N GLY A 106 -15.34 -13.09 -22.53
CA GLY A 106 -16.56 -13.09 -21.73
C GLY A 106 -16.77 -14.38 -20.92
N SER A 107 -15.92 -15.38 -21.05
CA SER A 107 -15.98 -16.58 -20.22
C SER A 107 -15.66 -16.24 -18.76
N HIS A 108 -16.32 -16.95 -17.84
CA HIS A 108 -16.11 -16.79 -16.39
C HIS A 108 -15.46 -18.03 -15.82
N ARG A 109 -14.50 -17.82 -14.90
CA ARG A 109 -13.78 -18.90 -14.21
C ARG A 109 -13.69 -18.63 -12.73
N ASP A 110 -13.80 -19.68 -11.94
CA ASP A 110 -13.38 -19.68 -10.55
C ASP A 110 -11.90 -20.04 -10.48
N VAL A 111 -11.09 -19.11 -10.00
CA VAL A 111 -9.62 -19.26 -9.91
C VAL A 111 -9.24 -19.51 -8.45
N THR A 112 -8.56 -20.62 -8.21
CA THR A 112 -8.02 -20.98 -6.90
C THR A 112 -6.52 -21.23 -6.99
N LEU A 113 -5.80 -21.05 -5.89
CA LEU A 113 -4.38 -21.36 -5.84
C LEU A 113 -4.10 -22.86 -6.09
N ARG A 114 -5.04 -23.75 -5.75
CA ARG A 114 -4.86 -25.18 -5.90
C ARG A 114 -5.05 -25.64 -7.35
N ASP A 115 -6.08 -25.10 -8.02
CA ASP A 115 -6.53 -25.63 -9.31
C ASP A 115 -5.90 -24.90 -10.50
N ASP A 116 -5.57 -23.60 -10.34
CA ASP A 116 -4.93 -22.77 -11.37
C ASP A 116 -3.97 -21.74 -10.74
N PRO A 117 -2.84 -22.18 -10.18
CA PRO A 117 -1.87 -21.31 -9.50
C PRO A 117 -1.25 -20.27 -10.43
N GLU A 118 -1.13 -20.57 -11.72
CA GLU A 118 -0.54 -19.68 -12.70
C GLU A 118 -1.44 -18.46 -12.96
N THR A 119 -2.72 -18.67 -13.27
CA THR A 119 -3.70 -17.57 -13.41
C THR A 119 -3.88 -16.83 -12.11
N PHE A 120 -3.89 -17.54 -10.97
CA PHE A 120 -4.02 -16.95 -9.65
C PHE A 120 -2.93 -15.91 -9.39
N TRP A 121 -1.66 -16.28 -9.56
CA TRP A 121 -0.55 -15.39 -9.28
C TRP A 121 -0.28 -14.36 -10.39
N ALA A 122 -0.68 -14.65 -11.63
CA ALA A 122 -0.63 -13.64 -12.69
C ALA A 122 -1.67 -12.54 -12.50
N THR A 123 -2.82 -12.86 -11.90
CA THR A 123 -3.89 -11.90 -11.60
C THR A 123 -3.60 -11.11 -10.33
N THR A 124 -3.03 -11.77 -9.32
CA THR A 124 -2.57 -11.14 -8.08
C THR A 124 -1.35 -10.28 -8.37
N GLY A 125 -1.50 -8.95 -8.23
CA GLY A 125 -0.46 -7.99 -8.63
C GLY A 125 -0.44 -7.66 -10.13
N GLY A 126 -1.29 -8.29 -10.95
CA GLY A 126 -1.34 -8.12 -12.41
C GLY A 126 -2.00 -6.84 -12.91
N MET A 127 -2.23 -5.87 -12.04
CA MET A 127 -2.75 -4.52 -12.33
C MET A 127 -4.08 -4.50 -13.11
N GLY A 128 -4.89 -5.58 -13.01
CA GLY A 128 -6.19 -5.70 -13.70
C GLY A 128 -6.08 -6.01 -15.20
N LEU A 129 -4.94 -6.54 -15.66
CA LEU A 129 -4.66 -6.79 -17.06
C LEU A 129 -4.90 -8.24 -17.49
N THR A 130 -5.31 -9.12 -16.58
CA THR A 130 -5.57 -10.55 -16.84
C THR A 130 -7.05 -10.86 -16.97
N GLY A 131 -7.93 -9.97 -16.52
CA GLY A 131 -9.38 -10.17 -16.50
C GLY A 131 -10.07 -9.25 -15.50
N VAL A 132 -11.40 -9.35 -15.44
CA VAL A 132 -12.24 -8.63 -14.48
C VAL A 132 -12.51 -9.54 -13.30
N ILE A 133 -11.96 -9.20 -12.13
CA ILE A 133 -12.29 -9.87 -10.86
C ILE A 133 -13.71 -9.47 -10.48
N THR A 134 -14.60 -10.45 -10.25
CA THR A 134 -16.02 -10.21 -9.93
C THR A 134 -16.31 -10.28 -8.44
N ASP A 135 -15.68 -11.20 -7.76
CA ASP A 135 -15.80 -11.45 -6.32
C ASP A 135 -14.56 -12.20 -5.82
N ALA A 136 -14.37 -12.27 -4.52
CA ALA A 136 -13.30 -13.07 -3.94
C ALA A 136 -13.68 -13.60 -2.55
N THR A 137 -13.14 -14.79 -2.23
CA THR A 137 -13.15 -15.37 -0.89
C THR A 137 -11.80 -15.17 -0.25
N VAL A 138 -11.78 -14.52 0.92
CA VAL A 138 -10.56 -14.10 1.63
C VAL A 138 -10.64 -14.57 3.08
N ASP A 139 -9.53 -15.05 3.62
CA ASP A 139 -9.43 -15.32 5.05
C ASP A 139 -9.53 -14.01 5.85
N VAL A 140 -10.11 -14.06 7.03
CA VAL A 140 -10.20 -12.94 7.96
C VAL A 140 -9.64 -13.32 9.32
N ALA A 141 -9.09 -12.34 10.04
CA ALA A 141 -8.50 -12.56 11.35
C ALA A 141 -9.56 -12.36 12.45
N PRO A 142 -9.77 -13.34 13.36
CA PRO A 142 -10.58 -13.11 14.56
C PRO A 142 -9.94 -12.01 15.43
N VAL A 143 -10.77 -11.12 15.99
CA VAL A 143 -10.33 -10.06 16.89
C VAL A 143 -11.32 -9.95 18.06
N GLU A 144 -10.80 -9.74 19.27
CA GLU A 144 -11.64 -9.55 20.46
C GLU A 144 -12.17 -8.11 20.57
N THR A 145 -11.45 -7.16 19.98
CA THR A 145 -11.76 -5.75 20.12
C THR A 145 -11.47 -4.95 18.85
N SER A 146 -12.10 -3.78 18.72
CA SER A 146 -11.80 -2.77 17.70
C SER A 146 -10.62 -1.86 18.08
N ARG A 147 -9.74 -2.32 18.97
CA ARG A 147 -8.62 -1.56 19.51
C ARG A 147 -7.29 -2.24 19.23
N MET A 148 -6.23 -1.45 19.32
CA MET A 148 -4.84 -1.87 19.18
C MET A 148 -4.10 -1.54 20.46
N LEU A 149 -3.20 -2.41 20.90
CA LEU A 149 -2.14 -2.08 21.87
C LEU A 149 -0.92 -1.63 21.08
N VAL A 150 -0.50 -0.40 21.32
CA VAL A 150 0.48 0.28 20.48
C VAL A 150 1.73 0.64 21.27
N HIS A 151 2.87 0.24 20.73
CA HIS A 151 4.19 0.70 21.09
C HIS A 151 4.57 1.87 20.19
N THR A 152 5.03 2.98 20.78
CA THR A 152 5.57 4.14 20.06
C THR A 152 6.94 4.45 20.60
N GLU A 153 7.95 4.60 19.70
CA GLU A 153 9.32 4.91 20.08
C GLU A 153 10.00 5.81 19.04
N ARG A 154 10.83 6.76 19.49
CA ARG A 154 11.62 7.62 18.61
C ARG A 154 12.99 7.01 18.34
N ALA A 155 13.40 7.02 17.07
CA ALA A 155 14.76 6.73 16.65
C ALA A 155 15.50 8.03 16.29
N ALA A 156 16.75 8.17 16.69
CA ALA A 156 17.52 9.41 16.53
C ALA A 156 18.03 9.61 15.09
N ASN A 157 18.19 8.54 14.35
CA ASN A 157 18.68 8.50 12.96
C ASN A 157 18.20 7.24 12.25
N LEU A 158 18.62 7.03 10.99
CA LEU A 158 18.22 5.90 10.16
C LEU A 158 18.76 4.56 10.69
N ASP A 159 19.98 4.52 11.23
CA ASP A 159 20.57 3.28 11.76
C ASP A 159 19.86 2.82 13.02
N ASP A 160 19.61 3.75 13.94
CA ASP A 160 18.82 3.48 15.14
C ASP A 160 17.43 2.98 14.78
N LEU A 161 16.83 3.56 13.72
CA LEU A 161 15.52 3.12 13.24
C LEU A 161 15.57 1.68 12.72
N MET A 162 16.52 1.37 11.84
CA MET A 162 16.63 0.02 11.26
C MET A 162 16.84 -1.05 12.34
N ALA A 163 17.75 -0.80 13.27
CA ALA A 163 18.01 -1.68 14.41
C ALA A 163 16.75 -1.86 15.31
N LEU A 164 16.04 -0.75 15.56
CA LEU A 164 14.81 -0.77 16.35
C LEU A 164 13.70 -1.56 15.65
N MET A 165 13.54 -1.41 14.33
CA MET A 165 12.53 -2.15 13.55
C MET A 165 12.85 -3.66 13.53
N GLU A 166 14.12 -4.06 13.43
CA GLU A 166 14.51 -5.48 13.49
C GLU A 166 14.09 -6.15 14.80
N GLN A 167 14.33 -5.46 15.92
CA GLN A 167 13.93 -5.95 17.24
C GLN A 167 12.41 -5.98 17.41
N THR A 168 11.73 -4.97 16.89
CA THR A 168 10.30 -4.77 17.05
C THR A 168 9.49 -5.76 16.24
N ASP A 169 9.91 -6.06 15.00
CA ASP A 169 9.22 -7.00 14.10
C ASP A 169 9.26 -8.45 14.61
N ALA A 170 10.22 -8.79 15.45
CA ALA A 170 10.24 -10.09 16.15
C ALA A 170 9.14 -10.22 17.23
N THR A 171 8.57 -9.10 17.67
CA THR A 171 7.63 -9.06 18.80
C THR A 171 6.21 -8.70 18.37
N TYR A 172 6.06 -7.75 17.43
CA TYR A 172 4.77 -7.21 17.03
C TYR A 172 4.40 -7.59 15.61
N ARG A 173 3.13 -7.90 15.41
CA ARG A 173 2.57 -8.25 14.09
C ARG A 173 2.55 -7.07 13.12
N TYR A 174 2.38 -5.85 13.64
CA TYR A 174 2.26 -4.63 12.84
C TYR A 174 3.34 -3.64 13.20
N SER A 175 4.10 -3.15 12.22
CA SER A 175 5.09 -2.10 12.42
C SER A 175 5.15 -1.13 11.24
N VAL A 176 5.43 0.14 11.54
CA VAL A 176 5.69 1.20 10.56
C VAL A 176 6.43 2.35 11.24
N ALA A 177 7.36 2.97 10.56
CA ALA A 177 7.99 4.19 11.04
C ALA A 177 7.67 5.38 10.15
N TRP A 178 7.24 6.48 10.74
CA TRP A 178 7.33 7.78 10.09
C TRP A 178 8.78 8.25 10.08
N VAL A 179 9.27 8.76 8.95
CA VAL A 179 10.66 9.17 8.75
C VAL A 179 10.71 10.66 8.39
N ASP A 180 11.59 11.41 9.05
CA ASP A 180 11.87 12.81 8.72
C ASP A 180 12.89 12.89 7.57
N LEU A 181 12.38 13.09 6.34
CA LEU A 181 13.20 13.22 5.14
C LEU A 181 13.72 14.65 4.88
N VAL A 182 13.64 15.56 5.84
CA VAL A 182 14.31 16.88 5.75
C VAL A 182 15.42 17.04 6.79
N ALA A 183 15.57 16.07 7.68
CA ALA A 183 16.67 15.98 8.62
C ALA A 183 17.96 15.53 7.93
N THR A 184 19.09 16.07 8.30
CA THR A 184 20.41 15.79 7.71
C THR A 184 21.47 15.55 8.78
N GLY A 185 22.66 15.08 8.38
CA GLY A 185 23.80 14.84 9.26
C GLY A 185 23.47 13.78 10.32
N ARG A 186 23.77 14.04 11.59
CA ARG A 186 23.58 13.06 12.68
C ARG A 186 22.13 12.66 12.91
N THR A 187 21.17 13.41 12.40
CA THR A 187 19.74 13.16 12.56
C THR A 187 19.08 12.69 11.26
N LEU A 188 19.87 12.32 10.25
CA LEU A 188 19.38 11.80 8.99
C LEU A 188 18.44 10.63 9.24
N GLY A 189 17.19 10.70 8.72
CA GLY A 189 16.22 9.63 8.87
C GLY A 189 15.70 9.42 10.30
N ARG A 190 15.86 10.43 11.23
CA ARG A 190 15.21 10.35 12.55
C ARG A 190 13.72 10.06 12.38
N SER A 191 13.14 9.29 13.30
CA SER A 191 11.87 8.64 13.04
C SER A 191 11.01 8.46 14.28
N VAL A 192 9.73 8.17 14.04
CA VAL A 192 8.80 7.69 15.06
C VAL A 192 8.30 6.32 14.62
N LEU A 193 8.79 5.28 15.26
CA LEU A 193 8.29 3.92 15.10
C LEU A 193 6.98 3.77 15.84
N THR A 194 6.03 3.11 15.18
CA THR A 194 4.76 2.67 15.75
C THR A 194 4.56 1.20 15.42
N ALA A 195 4.44 0.37 16.45
CA ALA A 195 4.19 -1.06 16.32
C ALA A 195 3.06 -1.49 17.26
N GLY A 196 2.46 -2.65 17.06
CA GLY A 196 1.41 -3.14 17.94
C GLY A 196 0.65 -4.32 17.40
N ASP A 197 -0.29 -4.78 18.23
CA ASP A 197 -1.19 -5.90 17.96
C ASP A 197 -2.64 -5.53 18.28
N HIS A 198 -3.61 -6.34 17.84
CA HIS A 198 -4.98 -6.19 18.28
C HIS A 198 -5.06 -6.33 19.80
N ALA A 199 -5.74 -5.39 20.44
CA ALA A 199 -5.88 -5.36 21.89
C ALA A 199 -6.80 -6.50 22.36
N PRO A 200 -6.36 -7.39 23.29
CA PRO A 200 -7.24 -8.36 23.90
C PRO A 200 -8.28 -7.64 24.78
N LEU A 201 -9.45 -8.26 24.97
CA LEU A 201 -10.55 -7.67 25.77
C LEU A 201 -10.09 -7.29 27.19
N ALA A 202 -9.25 -8.13 27.80
CA ALA A 202 -8.73 -7.91 29.15
C ALA A 202 -7.87 -6.64 29.32
N SER A 203 -7.38 -6.05 28.22
CA SER A 203 -6.61 -4.80 28.25
C SER A 203 -7.46 -3.54 28.22
N LEU A 204 -8.79 -3.68 28.03
CA LEU A 204 -9.70 -2.56 27.92
C LEU A 204 -10.36 -2.19 29.25
N THR A 205 -10.66 -0.92 29.43
CA THR A 205 -11.38 -0.38 30.60
C THR A 205 -12.47 0.62 30.17
N GLY A 206 -13.41 0.90 31.08
CA GLY A 206 -14.46 1.90 30.88
C GLY A 206 -15.32 1.65 29.64
N LYS A 207 -15.58 2.71 28.86
CA LYS A 207 -16.45 2.65 27.67
C LYS A 207 -15.93 1.68 26.59
N ALA A 208 -14.61 1.54 26.45
CA ALA A 208 -14.03 0.64 25.48
C ALA A 208 -14.25 -0.84 25.84
N ALA A 209 -14.29 -1.18 27.12
CA ALA A 209 -14.61 -2.53 27.59
C ALA A 209 -16.13 -2.83 27.51
N ALA A 210 -16.98 -1.80 27.64
CA ALA A 210 -18.43 -1.96 27.57
C ALA A 210 -18.93 -2.26 26.15
N ASP A 211 -18.23 -1.73 25.12
CA ASP A 211 -18.51 -2.00 23.70
C ASP A 211 -17.19 -2.22 22.94
N PRO A 212 -16.57 -3.40 23.11
CA PRO A 212 -15.22 -3.65 22.64
C PRO A 212 -15.09 -3.71 21.12
N LEU A 213 -16.16 -4.05 20.41
CA LEU A 213 -16.19 -4.18 18.95
C LEU A 213 -16.78 -2.96 18.24
N ALA A 214 -17.12 -1.88 18.99
CA ALA A 214 -17.60 -0.64 18.38
C ALA A 214 -16.62 -0.11 17.32
N PHE A 215 -17.08 -0.01 16.08
CA PHE A 215 -16.27 0.42 14.95
C PHE A 215 -17.05 1.40 14.07
N SER A 216 -16.78 2.67 14.25
CA SER A 216 -17.38 3.78 13.47
C SER A 216 -16.28 4.73 13.03
N PRO A 217 -15.42 4.32 12.06
CA PRO A 217 -14.38 5.20 11.56
C PRO A 217 -15.02 6.34 10.77
N GLY A 218 -14.73 7.59 11.17
CA GLY A 218 -15.22 8.81 10.53
C GLY A 218 -14.08 9.70 10.06
N GLU A 219 -14.42 10.69 9.25
CA GLU A 219 -13.55 11.83 8.99
C GLU A 219 -13.64 12.80 10.16
N LEU A 220 -12.49 13.18 10.73
CA LEU A 220 -12.41 14.14 11.83
C LEU A 220 -12.41 15.58 11.31
N LEU A 221 -11.77 15.80 10.17
CA LEU A 221 -11.59 17.09 9.50
C LEU A 221 -11.57 16.88 7.98
N THR A 222 -11.98 17.90 7.23
CA THR A 222 -11.81 17.92 5.76
C THR A 222 -10.89 19.06 5.38
N ALA A 223 -9.87 18.78 4.54
CA ALA A 223 -8.97 19.80 4.04
C ALA A 223 -9.75 20.86 3.24
N PRO A 224 -9.48 22.16 3.44
CA PRO A 224 -10.20 23.24 2.76
C PRO A 224 -10.06 23.11 1.23
N PRO A 225 -11.05 23.59 0.46
CA PRO A 225 -11.06 23.44 -1.01
C PRO A 225 -9.93 24.21 -1.71
N VAL A 226 -9.44 25.28 -1.09
CA VAL A 226 -8.33 26.08 -1.58
C VAL A 226 -7.20 26.03 -0.56
N PHE A 227 -6.07 25.48 -0.98
CA PHE A 227 -4.84 25.48 -0.19
C PHE A 227 -3.78 26.28 -0.96
N PRO A 228 -3.18 27.32 -0.37
CA PRO A 228 -2.21 28.16 -1.07
C PRO A 228 -1.02 27.35 -1.58
N SER A 229 -0.66 27.52 -2.84
CA SER A 229 0.55 26.92 -3.42
C SER A 229 1.78 27.39 -2.65
N GLY A 230 2.70 26.45 -2.34
CA GLY A 230 3.97 26.78 -1.67
C GLY A 230 3.93 26.76 -0.14
N LEU A 231 2.77 26.47 0.50
CA LEU A 231 2.73 26.21 1.94
C LEU A 231 3.53 24.98 2.34
N LEU A 232 3.55 23.94 1.50
CA LEU A 232 4.44 22.80 1.66
C LEU A 232 5.79 23.11 1.01
N ASN A 233 6.67 23.72 1.78
CA ASN A 233 8.05 24.01 1.41
C ASN A 233 9.02 23.47 2.46
N LYS A 234 10.32 23.49 2.17
CA LYS A 234 11.36 22.94 3.06
C LYS A 234 11.29 23.47 4.50
N HIS A 235 10.93 24.75 4.69
CA HIS A 235 10.90 25.38 6.02
C HIS A 235 9.66 24.98 6.81
N THR A 236 8.48 25.00 6.19
CA THR A 236 7.22 24.63 6.84
C THR A 236 7.18 23.14 7.15
N VAL A 237 7.67 22.29 6.23
CA VAL A 237 7.78 20.85 6.47
C VAL A 237 8.79 20.55 7.56
N ARG A 238 9.95 21.25 7.61
CA ARG A 238 10.92 21.09 8.70
C ARG A 238 10.31 21.46 10.06
N ALA A 239 9.56 22.56 10.12
CA ALA A 239 8.90 22.96 11.36
C ALA A 239 7.83 21.95 11.79
N PHE A 240 7.01 21.46 10.84
CA PHE A 240 6.04 20.42 11.09
C PHE A 240 6.70 19.13 11.60
N ASN A 241 7.75 18.65 10.91
CA ASN A 241 8.46 17.43 11.27
C ASN A 241 9.11 17.53 12.65
N GLU A 242 9.65 18.71 13.00
CA GLU A 242 10.21 18.96 14.34
C GLU A 242 9.14 18.85 15.43
N VAL A 243 7.99 19.48 15.22
CA VAL A 243 6.88 19.43 16.17
C VAL A 243 6.35 17.99 16.27
N TRP A 244 6.17 17.31 15.15
CA TRP A 244 5.70 15.93 15.11
C TRP A 244 6.64 14.98 15.85
N PHE A 245 7.94 15.07 15.56
CA PHE A 245 8.96 14.26 16.23
C PHE A 245 9.00 14.52 17.75
N ARG A 246 8.97 15.79 18.19
CA ARG A 246 9.01 16.13 19.61
C ARG A 246 7.72 15.78 20.35
N LYS A 247 6.56 15.84 19.70
CA LYS A 247 5.26 15.46 20.28
C LYS A 247 5.19 13.95 20.55
N ALA A 248 5.84 13.13 19.73
CA ALA A 248 5.91 11.69 19.97
C ALA A 248 6.64 11.38 21.27
N PRO A 249 6.22 10.41 22.07
CA PRO A 249 6.95 9.98 23.26
C PRO A 249 8.33 9.43 22.88
N LYS A 250 9.31 9.56 23.78
CA LYS A 250 10.61 8.90 23.58
C LYS A 250 10.43 7.40 23.45
N ARG A 251 9.65 6.82 24.38
CA ARG A 251 9.18 5.44 24.38
C ARG A 251 7.90 5.35 25.16
N ARG A 252 6.90 4.66 24.60
CA ARG A 252 5.62 4.40 25.27
C ARG A 252 5.08 3.04 24.82
N LEU A 253 4.76 2.19 25.76
CA LEU A 253 4.22 0.85 25.55
C LEU A 253 2.72 0.83 25.85
N ASP A 254 2.04 -0.16 25.31
CA ASP A 254 0.66 -0.58 25.63
C ASP A 254 -0.37 0.57 25.58
N GLN A 255 -0.19 1.49 24.64
CA GLN A 255 -1.15 2.56 24.43
C GLN A 255 -2.35 2.02 23.64
N VAL A 256 -3.54 2.05 24.23
CA VAL A 256 -4.79 1.69 23.54
C VAL A 256 -5.14 2.75 22.50
N GLN A 257 -5.24 2.34 21.24
CA GLN A 257 -5.67 3.19 20.11
C GLN A 257 -6.82 2.53 19.35
N SER A 258 -7.59 3.29 18.59
CA SER A 258 -8.56 2.71 17.65
C SER A 258 -7.85 2.13 16.42
N ILE A 259 -8.46 1.12 15.79
CA ILE A 259 -8.03 0.58 14.49
C ILE A 259 -7.83 1.71 13.46
N GLY A 260 -8.77 2.66 13.38
CA GLY A 260 -8.67 3.77 12.44
C GLY A 260 -7.46 4.68 12.69
N ALA A 261 -7.16 5.02 13.96
CA ALA A 261 -6.00 5.85 14.30
C ALA A 261 -4.67 5.13 14.02
N PHE A 262 -4.63 3.82 14.26
CA PHE A 262 -3.42 3.04 14.04
C PHE A 262 -3.18 2.75 12.56
N PHE A 263 -4.17 2.23 11.81
CA PHE A 263 -3.96 1.82 10.41
C PHE A 263 -4.14 2.95 9.40
N HIS A 264 -5.13 3.84 9.60
CA HIS A 264 -5.61 4.77 8.59
C HIS A 264 -5.66 6.22 9.08
N PRO A 265 -4.56 6.77 9.63
CA PRO A 265 -4.57 8.12 10.21
C PRO A 265 -4.93 9.19 9.17
N LEU A 266 -4.56 9.01 7.89
CA LEU A 266 -4.90 9.95 6.81
C LEU A 266 -6.36 9.91 6.39
N ASP A 267 -7.06 8.76 6.55
CA ASP A 267 -8.50 8.67 6.28
C ASP A 267 -9.34 9.48 7.29
N GLY A 268 -8.72 9.93 8.39
CA GLY A 268 -9.32 10.89 9.32
C GLY A 268 -9.34 12.33 8.81
N VAL A 269 -8.61 12.63 7.72
CA VAL A 269 -8.57 13.94 7.07
C VAL A 269 -9.15 13.81 5.67
N GLY A 270 -10.41 14.19 5.49
CA GLY A 270 -11.05 14.19 4.18
C GLY A 270 -10.31 15.10 3.20
N MET A 271 -10.17 14.64 1.96
CA MET A 271 -9.52 15.38 0.86
C MET A 271 -8.10 15.87 1.19
N TRP A 272 -7.35 15.12 2.02
CA TRP A 272 -6.01 15.50 2.48
C TRP A 272 -5.02 15.83 1.34
N SER A 273 -5.21 15.26 0.15
CA SER A 273 -4.39 15.55 -1.04
C SER A 273 -4.42 17.04 -1.46
N ARG A 274 -5.45 17.80 -1.08
CA ARG A 274 -5.55 19.24 -1.31
C ARG A 274 -4.43 20.04 -0.65
N LEU A 275 -3.80 19.50 0.38
CA LEU A 275 -2.65 20.11 1.06
C LEU A 275 -1.46 20.37 0.12
N TYR A 276 -1.35 19.59 -0.98
CA TYR A 276 -0.30 19.77 -1.99
C TYR A 276 -0.62 20.87 -3.02
N GLY A 277 -1.83 21.47 -2.93
CA GLY A 277 -2.27 22.51 -3.86
C GLY A 277 -2.58 21.97 -5.27
N PRO A 278 -2.81 22.86 -6.26
CA PRO A 278 -3.32 22.50 -7.58
C PRO A 278 -2.33 21.68 -8.43
N ARG A 279 -1.02 21.74 -8.16
CA ARG A 279 -0.03 20.91 -8.86
C ARG A 279 -0.01 19.47 -8.38
N GLY A 280 -0.59 19.19 -7.21
CA GLY A 280 -0.64 17.85 -6.64
C GLY A 280 0.72 17.33 -6.18
N PHE A 281 0.84 16.01 -6.13
CA PHE A 281 2.03 15.30 -5.66
C PHE A 281 2.20 13.98 -6.39
N LEU A 282 3.40 13.43 -6.31
CA LEU A 282 3.70 12.05 -6.66
C LEU A 282 3.84 11.26 -5.35
N GLN A 283 3.27 10.07 -5.29
CA GLN A 283 3.63 9.13 -4.24
C GLN A 283 4.64 8.14 -4.84
N TYR A 284 5.84 8.12 -4.27
CA TYR A 284 6.94 7.27 -4.70
C TYR A 284 7.17 6.17 -3.67
N GLN A 285 7.24 4.91 -4.12
CA GLN A 285 7.52 3.78 -3.24
C GLN A 285 8.43 2.78 -3.92
N PHE A 286 9.49 2.42 -3.21
CA PHE A 286 10.43 1.40 -3.61
C PHE A 286 10.73 0.43 -2.47
N VAL A 287 11.36 -0.69 -2.80
CA VAL A 287 11.95 -1.62 -1.84
C VAL A 287 13.41 -1.85 -2.20
N ILE A 288 14.27 -1.86 -1.17
CA ILE A 288 15.70 -2.21 -1.24
C ILE A 288 15.88 -3.53 -0.50
N PRO A 289 16.50 -4.56 -1.10
CA PRO A 289 16.72 -5.84 -0.42
C PRO A 289 17.61 -5.68 0.81
N PHE A 290 17.43 -6.58 1.78
CA PHE A 290 18.34 -6.67 2.92
C PHE A 290 19.77 -6.93 2.43
N GLY A 291 20.75 -6.31 3.07
CA GLY A 291 22.16 -6.30 2.68
C GLY A 291 22.55 -5.12 1.79
N ALA A 292 21.58 -4.31 1.30
CA ALA A 292 21.83 -3.11 0.51
C ALA A 292 21.44 -1.81 1.26
N GLU A 293 21.53 -1.80 2.60
CA GLU A 293 21.14 -0.67 3.46
C GLU A 293 21.91 0.61 3.14
N GLU A 294 23.12 0.49 2.63
CA GLU A 294 23.92 1.65 2.20
C GLU A 294 23.28 2.36 1.01
N THR A 295 22.63 1.62 0.09
CA THR A 295 21.84 2.23 -1.00
C THR A 295 20.63 2.97 -0.45
N LEU A 296 19.92 2.39 0.52
CA LEU A 296 18.82 3.08 1.20
C LEU A 296 19.29 4.39 1.84
N ARG A 297 20.44 4.37 2.52
CA ARG A 297 21.05 5.55 3.12
C ARG A 297 21.34 6.63 2.08
N LYS A 298 22.02 6.28 0.97
CA LYS A 298 22.32 7.21 -0.14
C LYS A 298 21.06 7.86 -0.71
N ILE A 299 20.01 7.07 -0.89
CA ILE A 299 18.71 7.58 -1.37
C ILE A 299 18.12 8.55 -0.36
N VAL A 300 18.10 8.22 0.93
CA VAL A 300 17.59 9.11 2.00
C VAL A 300 18.39 10.40 2.08
N GLU A 301 19.73 10.34 1.98
CA GLU A 301 20.60 11.53 1.95
C GLU A 301 20.31 12.44 0.74
N ARG A 302 20.18 11.84 -0.44
CA ARG A 302 19.84 12.57 -1.66
C ARG A 302 18.47 13.26 -1.56
N LEU A 303 17.45 12.55 -1.07
CA LEU A 303 16.12 13.09 -0.87
C LEU A 303 16.14 14.24 0.16
N ALA A 304 16.84 14.09 1.28
CA ALA A 304 16.98 15.13 2.29
C ALA A 304 17.72 16.37 1.77
N GLY A 305 18.70 16.18 0.89
CA GLY A 305 19.47 17.26 0.27
C GLY A 305 18.73 18.01 -0.84
N SER A 306 17.84 17.33 -1.56
CA SER A 306 17.19 17.82 -2.79
C SER A 306 16.12 18.91 -2.55
N GLY A 307 15.64 19.07 -1.31
CA GLY A 307 14.48 19.91 -1.03
C GLY A 307 13.13 19.23 -1.34
N ALA A 308 13.13 17.95 -1.65
CA ALA A 308 11.93 17.10 -1.75
C ALA A 308 11.26 17.01 -0.36
N ALA A 309 10.59 18.10 0.03
CA ALA A 309 10.03 18.25 1.35
C ALA A 309 8.78 17.36 1.50
N SER A 310 8.98 16.14 1.96
CA SER A 310 7.89 15.23 2.32
C SER A 310 7.57 15.36 3.81
N PHE A 311 6.31 15.64 4.14
CA PHE A 311 5.83 15.52 5.52
C PHE A 311 5.28 14.11 5.81
N LEU A 312 5.02 13.34 4.75
CA LEU A 312 4.55 11.98 4.82
C LEU A 312 5.57 11.05 4.15
N ALA A 313 6.46 10.52 4.95
CA ALA A 313 7.34 9.44 4.54
C ALA A 313 7.28 8.32 5.57
N VAL A 314 7.22 7.09 5.11
CA VAL A 314 7.13 5.92 5.98
C VAL A 314 8.08 4.82 5.51
N LEU A 315 8.79 4.23 6.47
CA LEU A 315 9.63 3.06 6.29
C LEU A 315 8.95 1.83 6.90
N LYS A 316 9.05 0.70 6.22
CA LYS A 316 8.61 -0.61 6.71
C LYS A 316 9.63 -1.69 6.31
N ARG A 317 9.59 -2.81 7.01
CA ARG A 317 10.27 -4.03 6.61
C ARG A 317 9.29 -4.97 5.90
N PHE A 318 9.73 -5.60 4.84
CA PHE A 318 9.01 -6.68 4.19
C PHE A 318 9.63 -8.02 4.55
N GLY A 319 8.78 -9.04 4.75
CA GLY A 319 9.18 -10.43 4.86
C GLY A 319 9.27 -11.13 3.51
N ALA A 320 9.04 -12.44 3.51
CA ALA A 320 9.13 -13.28 2.32
C ALA A 320 8.25 -12.79 1.16
N SER A 321 8.76 -12.92 -0.06
CA SER A 321 7.99 -12.70 -1.29
C SER A 321 6.92 -13.78 -1.45
N ASN A 322 5.86 -13.47 -2.16
CA ASN A 322 4.94 -14.47 -2.70
C ASN A 322 5.31 -14.88 -4.14
N PRO A 323 4.66 -15.91 -4.71
CA PRO A 323 4.96 -16.37 -6.07
C PRO A 323 4.50 -15.45 -7.22
N GLY A 324 3.80 -14.33 -6.95
CA GLY A 324 3.28 -13.44 -7.99
C GLY A 324 4.40 -12.76 -8.79
N PRO A 325 4.44 -12.92 -10.14
CA PRO A 325 5.54 -12.39 -10.96
C PRO A 325 5.66 -10.87 -10.91
N LEU A 326 4.55 -10.15 -10.74
CA LEU A 326 4.50 -8.69 -10.62
C LEU A 326 4.21 -8.21 -9.19
N SER A 327 4.18 -9.11 -8.19
CA SER A 327 4.02 -8.70 -6.81
C SER A 327 5.19 -7.81 -6.36
N PHE A 328 4.84 -6.66 -5.76
CA PHE A 328 5.84 -5.67 -5.38
C PHE A 328 6.69 -6.06 -4.17
N PRO A 329 6.13 -6.61 -3.07
CA PRO A 329 6.92 -6.89 -1.89
C PRO A 329 7.99 -7.96 -2.12
N MET A 330 9.16 -7.72 -1.54
CA MET A 330 10.26 -8.67 -1.44
C MET A 330 11.00 -8.44 -0.12
N PRO A 331 11.79 -9.41 0.39
CA PRO A 331 12.55 -9.20 1.63
C PRO A 331 13.42 -7.96 1.54
N GLY A 332 13.18 -6.98 2.43
CA GLY A 332 13.90 -5.72 2.37
C GLY A 332 13.20 -4.55 3.05
N TRP A 333 13.78 -3.38 2.87
CA TRP A 333 13.32 -2.10 3.37
C TRP A 333 12.49 -1.36 2.32
N THR A 334 11.24 -1.04 2.62
CA THR A 334 10.40 -0.25 1.72
C THR A 334 10.16 1.15 2.26
N LEU A 335 10.54 2.14 1.46
CA LEU A 335 10.30 3.55 1.74
C LEU A 335 9.19 4.07 0.83
N THR A 336 8.19 4.70 1.43
CA THR A 336 7.11 5.41 0.71
C THR A 336 7.16 6.87 1.10
N LEU A 337 7.07 7.78 0.12
CA LEU A 337 7.03 9.21 0.37
C LEU A 337 6.16 9.94 -0.64
N ASP A 338 5.56 11.03 -0.20
CA ASP A 338 4.82 11.95 -1.05
C ASP A 338 5.71 13.13 -1.41
N ILE A 339 5.85 13.45 -2.68
CA ILE A 339 6.70 14.55 -3.18
C ILE A 339 5.84 15.55 -3.94
N PRO A 340 5.87 16.85 -3.61
CA PRO A 340 5.17 17.87 -4.40
C PRO A 340 5.56 17.81 -5.88
N ALA A 341 4.59 17.66 -6.78
CA ALA A 341 4.84 17.51 -8.22
C ALA A 341 5.49 18.74 -8.89
N GLY A 342 5.47 19.89 -8.21
CA GLY A 342 6.09 21.13 -8.70
C GLY A 342 7.56 21.32 -8.31
N LEU A 343 8.23 20.32 -7.75
CA LEU A 343 9.65 20.40 -7.38
C LEU A 343 10.52 20.47 -8.64
N SER A 344 11.40 21.48 -8.72
CA SER A 344 12.39 21.59 -9.81
C SER A 344 13.39 20.43 -9.72
N GLY A 345 13.75 19.82 -10.85
CA GLY A 345 14.67 18.68 -10.91
C GLY A 345 14.09 17.36 -10.38
N LEU A 346 12.76 17.28 -10.15
CA LEU A 346 12.13 16.08 -9.62
C LEU A 346 12.37 14.84 -10.49
N ASN A 347 12.24 14.97 -11.81
CA ASN A 347 12.44 13.83 -12.71
C ASN A 347 13.87 13.29 -12.62
N GLU A 348 14.88 14.16 -12.71
CA GLU A 348 16.30 13.78 -12.59
C GLU A 348 16.61 13.12 -11.24
N LEU A 349 16.06 13.68 -10.16
CA LEU A 349 16.18 13.11 -8.82
C LEU A 349 15.66 11.69 -8.75
N LEU A 350 14.48 11.45 -9.31
CA LEU A 350 13.84 10.14 -9.28
C LEU A 350 14.45 9.19 -10.31
N ASP A 351 14.93 9.66 -11.47
CA ASP A 351 15.64 8.83 -12.45
C ASP A 351 16.94 8.25 -11.88
N ILE A 352 17.67 9.05 -11.12
CA ILE A 352 18.88 8.58 -10.41
C ILE A 352 18.48 7.57 -9.32
N THR A 353 17.39 7.87 -8.58
CA THR A 353 16.92 6.98 -7.52
C THR A 353 16.42 5.64 -8.08
N ASP A 354 15.72 5.64 -9.23
CA ASP A 354 15.24 4.43 -9.89
C ASP A 354 16.41 3.51 -10.28
N ARG A 355 17.51 4.09 -10.79
CA ARG A 355 18.73 3.33 -11.12
C ARG A 355 19.38 2.74 -9.87
N ASP A 356 19.55 3.54 -8.80
CA ASP A 356 20.10 3.01 -7.54
C ASP A 356 19.25 1.86 -6.99
N VAL A 357 17.91 1.94 -7.12
CA VAL A 357 17.00 0.87 -6.71
C VAL A 357 17.20 -0.39 -7.54
N VAL A 358 17.26 -0.29 -8.87
CA VAL A 358 17.51 -1.44 -9.77
C VAL A 358 18.88 -2.05 -9.52
N ASP A 359 19.92 -1.22 -9.43
CA ASP A 359 21.31 -1.68 -9.24
C ASP A 359 21.49 -2.42 -7.91
N ALA A 360 20.69 -2.07 -6.90
CA ALA A 360 20.62 -2.78 -5.64
C ALA A 360 19.75 -4.06 -5.68
N GLY A 361 19.14 -4.40 -6.83
CA GLY A 361 18.20 -5.52 -6.95
C GLY A 361 16.82 -5.24 -6.36
N GLY A 362 16.49 -4.00 -6.15
CA GLY A 362 15.19 -3.54 -5.65
C GLY A 362 14.17 -3.31 -6.77
N ARG A 363 13.01 -2.78 -6.41
CA ARG A 363 11.93 -2.47 -7.35
C ARG A 363 11.01 -1.36 -6.88
N LEU A 364 10.30 -0.74 -7.83
CA LEU A 364 9.24 0.23 -7.57
C LEU A 364 7.88 -0.45 -7.52
N TYR A 365 6.94 0.12 -6.75
CA TYR A 365 5.57 -0.36 -6.68
C TYR A 365 4.73 0.19 -7.83
N LEU A 366 4.29 -0.67 -8.76
CA LEU A 366 3.55 -0.29 -9.97
C LEU A 366 2.25 0.47 -9.67
N ALA A 367 1.56 0.15 -8.56
CA ALA A 367 0.34 0.88 -8.16
C ALA A 367 0.59 2.34 -7.73
N LYS A 368 1.85 2.73 -7.56
CA LYS A 368 2.26 4.10 -7.21
C LYS A 368 3.14 4.75 -8.26
N ASP A 369 3.52 3.99 -9.27
CA ASP A 369 4.34 4.49 -10.36
C ASP A 369 3.52 5.36 -11.33
N SER A 370 4.15 6.44 -11.78
CA SER A 370 3.58 7.36 -12.77
C SER A 370 4.62 7.80 -13.82
N ARG A 371 5.87 7.32 -13.72
CA ARG A 371 6.98 7.87 -14.50
C ARG A 371 8.16 6.93 -14.77
N LEU A 372 8.16 5.70 -14.25
CA LEU A 372 9.25 4.73 -14.43
C LEU A 372 9.64 4.60 -15.91
N ASP A 373 10.93 4.62 -16.19
CA ASP A 373 11.47 4.30 -17.51
C ASP A 373 11.19 2.82 -17.82
N PRO A 374 10.50 2.51 -18.94
CA PRO A 374 10.23 1.12 -19.33
C PRO A 374 11.45 0.22 -19.44
N SER A 375 12.61 0.77 -19.73
CA SER A 375 13.86 0.02 -19.85
C SER A 375 14.32 -0.60 -18.53
N LEU A 376 13.92 -0.05 -17.37
CA LEU A 376 14.27 -0.55 -16.05
C LEU A 376 13.32 -1.65 -15.55
N LEU A 377 12.16 -1.80 -16.19
CA LEU A 377 11.09 -2.68 -15.70
C LEU A 377 11.54 -4.15 -15.58
N ALA A 378 12.26 -4.67 -16.58
CA ALA A 378 12.72 -6.07 -16.56
C ALA A 378 13.75 -6.34 -15.45
N GLY A 379 14.59 -5.34 -15.11
CA GLY A 379 15.52 -5.43 -13.98
C GLY A 379 14.79 -5.47 -12.64
N MET A 380 13.70 -4.72 -12.51
CA MET A 380 12.86 -4.68 -11.29
C MET A 380 11.98 -5.92 -11.14
N TYR A 381 11.47 -6.46 -12.25
CA TYR A 381 10.55 -7.60 -12.29
C TYR A 381 11.09 -8.70 -13.20
N PRO A 382 12.05 -9.51 -12.73
CA PRO A 382 12.75 -10.50 -13.57
C PRO A 382 11.83 -11.60 -14.12
N ARG A 383 10.64 -11.81 -13.52
CA ARG A 383 9.62 -12.77 -14.01
C ARG A 383 8.57 -12.11 -14.92
N LEU A 384 8.85 -10.91 -15.46
CA LEU A 384 7.93 -10.19 -16.34
C LEU A 384 7.55 -10.99 -17.59
N GLU A 385 8.47 -11.71 -18.22
CA GLU A 385 8.17 -12.52 -19.42
C GLU A 385 7.24 -13.70 -19.10
N GLU A 386 7.44 -14.37 -17.97
CA GLU A 386 6.52 -15.42 -17.49
C GLU A 386 5.11 -14.86 -17.29
N TRP A 387 5.00 -13.69 -16.68
CA TRP A 387 3.70 -13.02 -16.52
C TRP A 387 3.08 -12.67 -17.87
N ARG A 388 3.87 -12.14 -18.83
CA ARG A 388 3.41 -11.80 -20.19
C ARG A 388 2.87 -12.99 -20.95
N GLU A 389 3.46 -14.16 -20.80
CA GLU A 389 2.99 -15.40 -21.43
C GLU A 389 1.64 -15.82 -20.89
N THR A 390 1.45 -15.78 -19.57
CA THR A 390 0.17 -16.08 -18.93
C THR A 390 -0.89 -15.06 -19.31
N GLN A 391 -0.55 -13.77 -19.24
CA GLN A 391 -1.46 -12.69 -19.61
C GLN A 391 -1.93 -12.82 -21.08
N ALA A 392 -1.03 -13.13 -22.02
CA ALA A 392 -1.37 -13.30 -23.43
C ALA A 392 -2.32 -14.48 -23.68
N ARG A 393 -2.26 -15.55 -22.86
CA ARG A 393 -3.25 -16.65 -22.92
C ARG A 393 -4.61 -16.24 -22.39
N LEU A 394 -4.66 -15.37 -21.36
CA LEU A 394 -5.90 -14.90 -20.74
C LEU A 394 -6.57 -13.78 -21.55
N ASP A 395 -5.80 -12.97 -22.25
CA ASP A 395 -6.25 -11.86 -23.10
C ASP A 395 -5.51 -11.83 -24.44
N PRO A 396 -5.76 -12.81 -25.33
CA PRO A 396 -5.06 -12.92 -26.61
C PRO A 396 -5.36 -11.75 -27.56
N THR A 397 -6.41 -11.00 -27.31
CA THR A 397 -6.85 -9.86 -28.12
C THR A 397 -6.39 -8.51 -27.56
N GLY A 398 -5.76 -8.48 -26.40
CA GLY A 398 -5.31 -7.25 -25.76
C GLY A 398 -6.44 -6.32 -25.36
N ARG A 399 -7.58 -6.83 -24.94
CA ARG A 399 -8.75 -6.04 -24.52
C ARG A 399 -8.51 -5.29 -23.21
N PHE A 400 -7.75 -5.90 -22.29
CA PHE A 400 -7.47 -5.27 -21.00
C PHE A 400 -6.27 -4.33 -21.12
N GLN A 401 -6.53 -3.04 -20.98
CA GLN A 401 -5.56 -1.97 -21.18
C GLN A 401 -5.69 -0.92 -20.10
N SER A 402 -4.55 -0.37 -19.68
CA SER A 402 -4.45 0.82 -18.84
C SER A 402 -3.40 1.78 -19.40
N ASP A 403 -3.39 3.02 -18.92
CA ASP A 403 -2.34 3.97 -19.30
C ASP A 403 -0.97 3.51 -18.78
N LEU A 404 -0.91 2.91 -17.59
CA LEU A 404 0.29 2.23 -17.07
C LEU A 404 0.81 1.17 -18.05
N ASN A 405 -0.08 0.28 -18.55
CA ASN A 405 0.31 -0.75 -19.51
C ASN A 405 0.88 -0.15 -20.80
N ARG A 406 0.24 0.87 -21.33
CA ARG A 406 0.71 1.54 -22.57
C ARG A 406 2.06 2.20 -22.37
N ARG A 407 2.27 2.84 -21.22
CA ARG A 407 3.53 3.52 -20.89
C ARG A 407 4.68 2.55 -20.65
N LEU A 408 4.46 1.51 -19.88
CA LEU A 408 5.51 0.56 -19.48
C LEU A 408 5.67 -0.62 -20.45
N GLY A 409 4.72 -0.85 -21.35
CA GLY A 409 4.72 -2.04 -22.20
C GLY A 409 4.63 -3.33 -21.36
N LEU A 410 3.74 -3.36 -20.35
CA LEU A 410 3.58 -4.54 -19.51
C LEU A 410 3.15 -5.75 -20.32
N THR A 411 2.13 -5.62 -21.18
CA THR A 411 1.68 -6.67 -22.08
C THR A 411 2.46 -6.65 -23.39
N LYS A 412 2.56 -7.81 -24.07
CA LYS A 412 3.09 -7.88 -25.45
C LYS A 412 2.17 -7.09 -26.39
N LYS A 413 2.73 -6.36 -27.33
CA LYS A 413 1.93 -5.71 -28.38
C LYS A 413 1.23 -6.78 -29.19
N VAL A 414 -0.10 -6.74 -29.26
CA VAL A 414 -0.85 -7.53 -30.23
C VAL A 414 -0.62 -6.88 -31.60
N LEU A 415 0.06 -7.57 -32.49
CA LEU A 415 0.14 -7.17 -33.90
C LEU A 415 -1.25 -7.46 -34.49
N LEU A 416 -2.03 -6.42 -34.69
CA LEU A 416 -3.31 -6.46 -35.42
C LEU A 416 -3.06 -6.57 -36.92
#